data_9dd6d1b1c4d0a4805c02cb2640464f59
#
_entry.id   9dd6d1b1c4d0a4805c02cb2640464f59
#
_cell.length_a   1.000
_cell.length_b   1.000
_cell.length_c   1.000
_cell.angle_alpha   90.00
_cell.angle_beta   90.00
_cell.angle_gamma   90.00
#
_symmetry.space_group_name_H-M   'P 1'
#
loop_
_entity.id
_entity.type
_entity.pdbx_description
1 polymer ?
#
loop_
_entity_poly.entity_id
_entity_poly.type
_entity_poly.pdbx_seq_one_letter_code
_entity_poly.pdbx_strand_id
1 'polypeptide(L)'
;MLRSELILKIQNKYTSLRLSDIENIVDLFLKKIFLSLQNNQNIEIRKFGTFSKKINKEKYVRNPKTNEKIFKTASNKIHFKIGKILHQRINKNNHLNNE
;
A
#
# COMPACT_ATOMS: atom_id res chain seq x y z
N MET A 1 10.47 -3.87 5.39
CA MET A 1 9.89 -5.06 6.08
C MET A 1 9.49 -6.09 5.05
N LEU A 2 9.94 -7.32 5.22
CA LEU A 2 9.55 -8.43 4.35
C LEU A 2 8.21 -9.03 4.81
N ARG A 3 7.52 -9.70 3.88
CA ARG A 3 6.27 -10.42 4.19
C ARG A 3 6.47 -11.42 5.33
N SER A 4 7.55 -12.18 5.29
CA SER A 4 7.88 -13.16 6.33
C SER A 4 8.09 -12.53 7.71
N GLU A 5 8.70 -11.35 7.76
CA GLU A 5 8.89 -10.61 9.01
C GLU A 5 7.56 -10.14 9.59
N LEU A 6 6.65 -9.65 8.73
CA LEU A 6 5.31 -9.26 9.17
C LEU A 6 4.55 -10.44 9.75
N ILE A 7 4.59 -11.59 9.08
CA ILE A 7 3.92 -12.81 9.55
C ILE A 7 4.44 -13.24 10.92
N LEU A 8 5.77 -13.21 11.11
CA LEU A 8 6.37 -13.56 12.40
C LEU A 8 5.98 -12.59 13.52
N LYS A 9 5.89 -11.29 13.21
CA LYS A 9 5.45 -10.28 14.18
C LYS A 9 4.00 -10.51 14.61
N ILE A 10 3.14 -10.87 13.67
CA ILE A 10 1.73 -11.21 13.97
C ILE A 10 1.67 -12.46 14.83
N GLN A 11 2.44 -13.50 14.48
CA GLN A 11 2.49 -14.73 15.26
C GLN A 11 2.93 -14.49 16.69
N ASN A 12 3.95 -13.66 16.89
CA ASN A 12 4.45 -13.32 18.23
C ASN A 12 3.39 -12.60 19.08
N LYS A 13 2.52 -11.83 18.43
CA LYS A 13 1.43 -11.12 19.11
C LYS A 13 0.23 -12.01 19.38
N TYR A 14 -0.07 -12.94 18.47
CA TYR A 14 -1.21 -13.84 18.56
C TYR A 14 -0.72 -15.30 18.61
N THR A 15 -0.14 -15.68 19.72
CA THR A 15 0.54 -16.96 19.89
C THR A 15 -0.37 -18.18 19.81
N SER A 16 -1.69 -18.00 19.96
CA SER A 16 -2.66 -19.08 19.81
C SER A 16 -2.93 -19.48 18.36
N LEU A 17 -2.51 -18.65 17.40
CA LEU A 17 -2.73 -18.93 15.98
C LEU A 17 -1.54 -19.69 15.39
N ARG A 18 -1.85 -20.62 14.48
CA ARG A 18 -0.82 -21.34 13.75
C ARG A 18 -0.18 -20.44 12.70
N LEU A 19 1.09 -20.67 12.43
CA LEU A 19 1.82 -19.91 11.39
C LEU A 19 1.11 -20.02 10.04
N SER A 20 0.67 -21.23 9.66
CA SER A 20 -0.06 -21.45 8.40
C SER A 20 -1.35 -20.64 8.31
N ASP A 21 -2.07 -20.50 9.42
CA ASP A 21 -3.32 -19.72 9.45
C ASP A 21 -3.03 -18.23 9.25
N ILE A 22 -1.96 -17.73 9.87
CA ILE A 22 -1.55 -16.32 9.72
C ILE A 22 -1.11 -16.04 8.28
N GLU A 23 -0.34 -16.95 7.67
CA GLU A 23 0.07 -16.84 6.27
C GLU A 23 -1.16 -16.77 5.35
N ASN A 24 -2.14 -17.62 5.58
CA ASN A 24 -3.37 -17.64 4.78
C ASN A 24 -4.18 -16.36 4.95
N ILE A 25 -4.27 -15.83 6.17
CA ILE A 25 -4.98 -14.57 6.45
C ILE A 25 -4.29 -13.41 5.72
N VAL A 26 -2.97 -13.31 5.80
CA VAL A 26 -2.21 -12.25 5.12
C VAL A 26 -2.38 -12.34 3.61
N ASP A 27 -2.28 -13.54 3.03
CA ASP A 27 -2.46 -13.75 1.61
C ASP A 27 -3.88 -13.41 1.15
N LEU A 28 -4.88 -13.82 1.93
CA LEU A 28 -6.28 -13.49 1.62
C LEU A 28 -6.53 -11.99 1.65
N PHE A 29 -5.98 -11.30 2.64
CA PHE A 29 -6.11 -9.85 2.77
C PHE A 29 -5.51 -9.12 1.56
N LEU A 30 -4.28 -9.47 1.19
CA LEU A 30 -3.61 -8.87 0.03
C LEU A 30 -4.34 -9.19 -1.28
N LYS A 31 -4.84 -10.41 -1.43
CA LYS A 31 -5.61 -10.83 -2.60
C LYS A 31 -6.91 -10.03 -2.72
N LYS A 32 -7.60 -9.80 -1.62
CA LYS A 32 -8.83 -8.99 -1.61
C LYS A 32 -8.57 -7.56 -2.05
N ILE A 33 -7.48 -6.97 -1.59
CA ILE A 33 -7.07 -5.63 -2.02
C ILE A 33 -6.83 -5.62 -3.53
N PHE A 34 -6.04 -6.57 -4.03
CA PHE A 34 -5.71 -6.67 -5.45
C PHE A 34 -6.97 -6.81 -6.32
N LEU A 35 -7.86 -7.74 -5.97
CA LEU A 35 -9.06 -8.00 -6.76
C LEU A 35 -10.01 -6.81 -6.77
N SER A 36 -10.17 -6.13 -5.65
CA SER A 36 -11.02 -4.94 -5.58
C SER A 36 -10.48 -3.81 -6.45
N LEU A 37 -9.17 -3.57 -6.41
CA LEU A 37 -8.55 -2.55 -7.25
C LEU A 37 -8.60 -2.91 -8.72
N GLN A 38 -8.45 -4.19 -9.06
CA GLN A 38 -8.60 -4.67 -10.44
C GLN A 38 -10.00 -4.39 -10.99
N ASN A 39 -11.01 -4.49 -10.14
CA ASN A 39 -12.41 -4.22 -10.49
C ASN A 39 -12.81 -2.74 -10.31
N ASN A 40 -11.84 -1.84 -10.21
CA ASN A 40 -12.05 -0.39 -10.06
C ASN A 40 -12.80 -0.01 -8.78
N GLN A 41 -12.73 -0.84 -7.75
CA GLN A 41 -13.31 -0.54 -6.45
C GLN A 41 -12.24 0.02 -5.52
N ASN A 42 -12.56 1.12 -4.84
CA ASN A 42 -11.69 1.67 -3.81
C ASN A 42 -11.84 0.86 -2.52
N ILE A 43 -10.76 0.76 -1.75
CA ILE A 43 -10.78 0.08 -0.47
C ILE A 43 -10.48 1.09 0.61
N GLU A 44 -11.47 1.35 1.44
CA GLU A 44 -11.30 2.19 2.61
C GLU A 44 -11.14 1.31 3.85
N ILE A 45 -9.98 1.44 4.51
CA ILE A 45 -9.73 0.81 5.80
C ILE A 45 -9.84 1.91 6.85
N ARG A 46 -10.91 1.86 7.62
CA ARG A 46 -11.23 2.90 8.60
C ARG A 46 -10.07 3.11 9.56
N LYS A 47 -9.73 4.37 9.82
CA LYS A 47 -8.61 4.80 10.67
C LYS A 47 -7.22 4.53 10.09
N PHE A 48 -7.13 3.93 8.91
CA PHE A 48 -5.86 3.62 8.26
C PHE A 48 -5.68 4.44 6.99
N GLY A 49 -6.55 4.26 6.01
CA GLY A 49 -6.45 4.98 4.75
C GLY A 49 -7.28 4.33 3.65
N THR A 50 -7.12 4.85 2.46
CA THR A 50 -7.87 4.40 1.29
C THR A 50 -6.92 4.06 0.15
N PHE A 51 -7.08 2.85 -0.39
CA PHE A 51 -6.41 2.42 -1.62
C PHE A 51 -7.31 2.68 -2.81
N SER A 52 -6.76 3.26 -3.85
CA SER A 52 -7.49 3.50 -5.10
C SER A 52 -6.58 3.27 -6.30
N LYS A 53 -7.19 2.98 -7.44
CA LYS A 53 -6.48 2.84 -8.70
C LYS A 53 -6.55 4.16 -9.45
N LYS A 54 -5.39 4.65 -9.90
CA LYS A 54 -5.29 5.85 -10.74
C LYS A 54 -4.69 5.47 -12.08
N ILE A 55 -5.16 6.13 -13.12
CA ILE A 55 -4.67 5.92 -14.47
C ILE A 55 -3.63 6.99 -14.78
N ASN A 56 -2.42 6.55 -15.13
CA ASN A 56 -1.43 7.41 -15.75
C ASN A 56 -1.74 7.45 -17.24
N LYS A 57 -2.16 8.61 -17.73
CA LYS A 57 -2.48 8.77 -19.16
C LYS A 57 -1.23 8.59 -20.00
N GLU A 58 -1.42 8.11 -21.21
CA GLU A 58 -0.34 8.08 -22.20
C GLU A 58 0.22 9.48 -22.43
N LYS A 59 1.54 9.57 -22.54
CA LYS A 59 2.21 10.85 -22.76
C LYS A 59 3.60 10.65 -23.33
N TYR A 60 4.13 11.71 -23.92
CA TYR A 60 5.55 11.78 -24.27
C TYR A 60 6.33 12.31 -23.08
N VAL A 61 7.44 11.64 -22.77
CA VAL A 61 8.39 12.10 -21.75
C VAL A 61 9.75 12.27 -22.41
N ARG A 62 10.53 13.23 -21.92
CA ARG A 62 11.86 13.49 -22.45
C ARG A 62 12.88 12.73 -21.62
N ASN A 63 13.77 11.97 -22.30
CA ASN A 63 14.88 11.31 -21.63
C ASN A 63 15.93 12.36 -21.26
N PRO A 64 16.26 12.55 -19.97
CA PRO A 64 17.22 13.56 -19.56
C PRO A 64 18.64 13.33 -20.07
N LYS A 65 19.01 12.08 -20.42
CA LYS A 65 20.33 11.73 -20.93
C LYS A 65 20.48 12.02 -22.42
N THR A 66 19.47 11.68 -23.22
CA THR A 66 19.54 11.77 -24.69
C THR A 66 18.71 12.91 -25.25
N ASN A 67 17.85 13.51 -24.44
CA ASN A 67 16.91 14.57 -24.83
C ASN A 67 15.88 14.10 -25.87
N GLU A 68 15.75 12.78 -26.07
CA GLU A 68 14.77 12.17 -26.96
C GLU A 68 13.39 12.10 -26.29
N LYS A 69 12.34 12.25 -27.12
CA LYS A 69 10.96 12.04 -26.66
C LYS A 69 10.64 10.55 -26.68
N ILE A 70 10.21 10.03 -25.53
CA ILE A 70 9.79 8.65 -25.38
C ILE A 70 8.29 8.65 -25.12
N PHE A 71 7.56 7.83 -25.88
CA PHE A 71 6.12 7.65 -25.68
C PHE A 71 5.89 6.63 -24.55
N LYS A 72 5.18 7.04 -23.52
CA LYS A 72 4.71 6.15 -22.47
C LYS A 72 3.25 5.82 -22.67
N THR A 73 2.95 4.51 -22.79
CA THR A 73 1.57 4.04 -22.86
C THR A 73 0.85 4.27 -21.54
N ALA A 74 -0.48 4.32 -21.60
CA ALA A 74 -1.30 4.43 -20.41
C ALA A 74 -1.04 3.25 -19.47
N SER A 75 -0.97 3.50 -18.18
CA SER A 75 -0.77 2.47 -17.16
C SER A 75 -1.60 2.76 -15.93
N ASN A 76 -1.85 1.74 -15.13
CA ASN A 76 -2.55 1.88 -13.86
C ASN A 76 -1.53 1.91 -12.72
N LYS A 77 -1.78 2.72 -11.74
CA LYS A 77 -1.02 2.74 -10.50
C LYS A 77 -1.94 2.68 -9.30
N ILE A 78 -1.41 2.20 -8.19
CA ILE A 78 -2.12 2.19 -6.92
C ILE A 78 -1.78 3.46 -6.17
N HIS A 79 -2.81 4.15 -5.71
CA HIS A 79 -2.67 5.34 -4.88
C HIS A 79 -3.17 5.02 -3.47
N PHE A 80 -2.37 5.33 -2.48
CA PHE A 80 -2.75 5.22 -1.07
C PHE A 80 -2.88 6.61 -0.48
N LYS A 81 -4.08 6.92 0.02
CA LYS A 81 -4.33 8.15 0.77
C LYS A 81 -4.41 7.81 2.24
N ILE A 82 -3.47 8.34 3.02
CA ILE A 82 -3.43 8.11 4.46
C ILE A 82 -4.68 8.69 5.14
N GLY A 83 -5.25 7.94 6.08
CA GLY A 83 -6.37 8.41 6.88
C GLY A 83 -5.92 9.42 7.94
N LYS A 84 -6.85 10.27 8.36
CA LYS A 84 -6.58 11.34 9.32
C LYS A 84 -5.99 10.81 10.64
N ILE A 85 -6.56 9.73 11.16
CA ILE A 85 -6.14 9.18 12.45
C ILE A 85 -4.73 8.61 12.37
N LEU A 86 -4.42 7.83 11.33
CA LEU A 86 -3.08 7.30 11.14
C LEU A 86 -2.06 8.43 10.97
N HIS A 87 -2.41 9.44 10.17
CA HIS A 87 -1.56 10.61 9.96
C HIS A 87 -1.24 11.33 11.28
N GLN A 88 -2.26 11.53 12.10
CA GLN A 88 -2.07 12.16 13.42
C GLN A 88 -1.17 11.34 14.34
N ARG A 89 -1.34 10.01 14.34
CA ARG A 89 -0.53 9.12 15.17
C ARG A 89 0.94 9.13 14.76
N ILE A 90 1.23 9.15 13.48
CA ILE A 90 2.60 9.21 12.97
C ILE A 90 3.25 10.55 13.33
N ASN A 91 2.54 11.65 13.15
CA ASN A 91 3.06 12.99 13.43
C ASN A 91 3.19 13.26 14.93
N LYS A 92 2.33 12.69 15.74
CA LYS A 92 2.43 12.77 17.20
C LYS A 92 3.75 12.18 17.69
N ASN A 93 4.17 11.03 17.16
CA ASN A 93 5.44 10.42 17.52
C ASN A 93 6.62 11.31 17.10
N ASN A 94 6.59 11.89 15.91
CA ASN A 94 7.60 12.83 15.45
C ASN A 94 7.67 14.08 16.32
N HIS A 95 6.51 14.59 16.73
CA HIS A 95 6.43 15.76 17.62
C HIS A 95 7.05 15.46 18.98
N LEU A 96 6.77 14.30 19.54
CA LEU A 96 7.36 13.87 20.82
C LEU A 96 8.87 13.71 20.73
N ASN A 97 9.39 13.24 19.62
CA ASN A 97 10.83 13.06 19.40
C ASN A 97 11.57 14.38 19.21
N ASN A 98 10.88 15.45 18.89
CA ASN A 98 11.45 16.78 18.69
C ASN A 98 11.46 17.63 19.98
N GLU A 99 10.88 17.15 21.02
CA GLU A 99 10.91 17.76 22.34
C GLU A 99 12.06 17.16 23.17
#